data_1bf1a547671b7a5e0f558c5b68f0b737
#
_entry.id   1bf1a547671b7a5e0f558c5b68f0b737
#
_cell.length_a   1.000
_cell.length_b   1.000
_cell.length_c   1.000
_cell.angle_alpha   90.00
_cell.angle_beta   90.00
_cell.angle_gamma   90.00
#
_symmetry.space_group_name_H-M   'P 1'
#
loop_
_entity.id
_entity.type
_entity.pdbx_description
1 polymer ?
#
loop_
_entity_poly.entity_id
_entity_poly.type
_entity_poly.pdbx_seq_one_letter_code
_entity_poly.pdbx_strand_id
1 'polypeptide(L)'
;MNDFKTIEGATAIFQQLDALGAQNNIFVLYLDTQHEGFKYGAAGGMAAGLGFGVITQTAASNLVLNGDYKGLLVNETEKGLHLVALQGKGGGLTQIKPDRLEAHPEQYLFLDYGQIKEIEVKNYSFIQKKVQKVRISYGDKAKMFLLGNVNEANIPYQAENFAKFCAKYKK
;
A
#
# COMPACT_ATOMS: atom_id res chain seq x y z
N MET A 1 -9.57 17.73 -8.17
CA MET A 1 -8.72 16.80 -7.41
C MET A 1 -9.49 15.51 -7.21
N ASN A 2 -8.92 14.42 -7.62
CA ASN A 2 -9.59 13.12 -7.50
C ASN A 2 -9.48 12.61 -6.06
N ASP A 3 -10.63 12.42 -5.43
CA ASP A 3 -10.69 11.94 -4.07
C ASP A 3 -10.65 10.42 -4.04
N PHE A 4 -9.52 9.85 -3.62
CA PHE A 4 -9.35 8.39 -3.56
C PHE A 4 -10.32 7.70 -2.59
N LYS A 5 -11.03 8.44 -1.75
CA LYS A 5 -12.01 7.88 -0.82
C LYS A 5 -13.28 7.39 -1.51
N THR A 6 -13.54 7.86 -2.72
CA THR A 6 -14.63 7.34 -3.57
C THR A 6 -14.06 6.41 -4.63
N ILE A 7 -14.86 5.42 -5.04
CA ILE A 7 -14.41 4.48 -6.09
C ILE A 7 -14.20 5.20 -7.43
N GLU A 8 -15.02 6.18 -7.73
CA GLU A 8 -14.91 7.00 -8.93
C GLU A 8 -13.61 7.80 -8.93
N GLY A 9 -13.29 8.44 -7.81
CA GLY A 9 -12.06 9.20 -7.67
C GLY A 9 -10.82 8.33 -7.71
N ALA A 10 -10.84 7.19 -7.02
CA ALA A 10 -9.74 6.23 -7.06
C ALA A 10 -9.55 5.66 -8.48
N THR A 11 -10.63 5.31 -9.16
CA THR A 11 -10.57 4.83 -10.54
C THR A 11 -9.97 5.89 -11.46
N ALA A 12 -10.39 7.15 -11.31
CA ALA A 12 -9.88 8.25 -12.12
C ALA A 12 -8.36 8.46 -11.94
N ILE A 13 -7.85 8.26 -10.73
CA ILE A 13 -6.40 8.32 -10.46
C ILE A 13 -5.67 7.27 -11.30
N PHE A 14 -6.12 6.02 -11.26
CA PHE A 14 -5.47 4.96 -12.04
C PHE A 14 -5.69 5.13 -13.55
N GLN A 15 -6.80 5.68 -13.96
CA GLN A 15 -7.05 5.99 -15.37
C GLN A 15 -6.05 7.02 -15.91
N GLN A 16 -5.75 8.06 -15.14
CA GLN A 16 -4.75 9.07 -15.51
C GLN A 16 -3.34 8.47 -15.66
N LEU A 17 -3.07 7.39 -14.95
CA LEU A 17 -1.78 6.70 -14.99
C LEU A 17 -1.72 5.58 -16.02
N ASP A 18 -2.78 5.39 -16.80
CA ASP A 18 -2.95 4.24 -17.70
C ASP A 18 -2.76 2.90 -16.95
N ALA A 19 -3.26 2.87 -15.72
CA ALA A 19 -3.06 1.79 -14.77
C ALA A 19 -4.34 1.01 -14.46
N LEU A 20 -5.30 1.01 -15.39
CA LEU A 20 -6.48 0.16 -15.35
C LEU A 20 -6.26 -1.08 -16.21
N GLY A 21 -6.73 -2.23 -15.71
CA GLY A 21 -6.71 -3.48 -16.44
C GLY A 21 -8.11 -3.90 -16.87
N ALA A 22 -8.22 -5.11 -17.41
CA ALA A 22 -9.49 -5.75 -17.69
C ALA A 22 -10.24 -6.06 -16.39
N GLN A 23 -9.50 -6.36 -15.34
CA GLN A 23 -10.00 -6.51 -13.98
C GLN A 23 -9.31 -5.51 -13.08
N ASN A 24 -10.07 -4.88 -12.19
CA ASN A 24 -9.56 -3.87 -11.28
C ASN A 24 -10.12 -4.12 -9.88
N ASN A 25 -9.25 -4.20 -8.91
CA ASN A 25 -9.62 -4.34 -7.51
C ASN A 25 -8.89 -3.28 -6.69
N ILE A 26 -9.58 -2.19 -6.38
CA ILE A 26 -8.99 -1.01 -5.75
C ILE A 26 -9.25 -1.04 -4.26
N PHE A 27 -8.20 -0.84 -3.47
CA PHE A 27 -8.27 -0.77 -2.00
C PHE A 27 -7.09 0.02 -1.45
N VAL A 28 -7.11 0.29 -0.15
CA VAL A 28 -6.09 1.08 0.54
C VAL A 28 -5.35 0.21 1.54
N LEU A 29 -4.04 0.37 1.58
CA LEU A 29 -3.16 -0.21 2.60
C LEU A 29 -2.39 0.92 3.30
N TYR A 30 -2.03 0.68 4.56
CA TYR A 30 -1.22 1.59 5.34
C TYR A 30 0.13 0.96 5.65
N LEU A 31 1.13 1.78 5.93
CA LEU A 31 2.43 1.27 6.35
C LEU A 31 2.35 0.62 7.72
N ASP A 32 2.97 -0.54 7.85
CA ASP A 32 3.12 -1.20 9.14
C ASP A 32 4.32 -0.60 9.89
N THR A 33 4.03 0.43 10.67
CA THR A 33 5.05 1.11 11.47
C THR A 33 5.48 0.32 12.70
N GLN A 34 4.80 -0.77 13.00
CA GLN A 34 5.10 -1.63 14.14
C GLN A 34 5.97 -2.84 13.76
N HIS A 35 6.22 -3.03 12.47
CA HIS A 35 7.07 -4.12 12.03
C HIS A 35 8.49 -3.97 12.58
N GLU A 36 9.09 -5.09 13.02
CA GLU A 36 10.44 -5.06 13.61
C GLU A 36 11.48 -4.43 12.71
N GLY A 37 11.46 -4.74 11.43
CA GLY A 37 12.35 -4.14 10.45
C GLY A 37 12.19 -2.63 10.37
N PHE A 38 10.97 -2.14 10.51
CA PHE A 38 10.71 -0.71 10.55
C PHE A 38 11.25 -0.08 11.83
N LYS A 39 11.09 -0.75 12.98
CA LYS A 39 11.63 -0.25 14.25
C LYS A 39 13.14 -0.10 14.21
N TYR A 40 13.84 -1.10 13.72
CA TYR A 40 15.28 -1.03 13.54
C TYR A 40 15.66 0.06 12.53
N GLY A 41 14.87 0.15 11.50
CA GLY A 41 14.98 1.19 10.54
C GLY A 41 14.86 2.56 11.16
N ALA A 42 13.84 2.82 11.95
CA ALA A 42 13.63 4.09 12.63
C ALA A 42 14.77 4.43 13.60
N ALA A 43 15.27 3.43 14.31
CA ALA A 43 16.37 3.62 15.26
C ALA A 43 17.68 4.03 14.58
N GLY A 44 17.89 3.63 13.36
CA GLY A 44 19.05 4.00 12.56
C GLY A 44 18.89 5.32 11.81
N GLY A 45 17.91 6.12 12.14
CA GLY A 45 17.63 7.37 11.43
C GLY A 45 17.08 7.12 10.04
N MET A 46 17.93 7.11 9.07
CA MET A 46 17.52 6.75 7.71
C MET A 46 16.99 5.34 7.60
N ALA A 47 17.02 4.66 8.67
CA ALA A 47 16.65 3.28 8.65
C ALA A 47 15.14 3.10 8.75
N ALA A 48 14.41 4.08 9.24
CA ALA A 48 12.97 4.08 8.97
C ALA A 48 12.73 4.04 7.48
N GLY A 49 13.57 4.75 6.80
CA GLY A 49 13.69 4.58 5.37
C GLY A 49 14.32 3.27 4.96
N LEU A 50 14.84 2.43 5.84
CA LEU A 50 15.42 1.17 5.36
C LEU A 50 14.38 0.23 4.81
N GLY A 51 13.24 0.15 5.45
CA GLY A 51 12.12 -0.49 4.81
C GLY A 51 11.81 0.17 3.47
N PHE A 52 11.74 1.48 3.49
CA PHE A 52 11.51 2.26 2.30
C PHE A 52 12.75 2.35 1.41
N GLY A 53 13.91 2.50 2.00
CA GLY A 53 15.17 2.54 1.30
C GLY A 53 15.44 1.25 0.55
N VAL A 54 15.11 0.12 1.15
CA VAL A 54 15.18 -1.17 0.46
C VAL A 54 14.19 -1.21 -0.69
N ILE A 55 12.99 -0.77 -0.45
CA ILE A 55 11.96 -0.67 -1.49
C ILE A 55 12.45 0.25 -2.62
N THR A 56 12.93 1.43 -2.26
CA THR A 56 13.42 2.39 -3.24
C THR A 56 14.67 1.92 -3.96
N GLN A 57 15.57 1.26 -3.29
CA GLN A 57 16.79 0.76 -3.92
C GLN A 57 16.53 -0.36 -4.93
N THR A 58 15.60 -1.24 -4.62
CA THR A 58 15.37 -2.42 -5.45
C THR A 58 14.59 -2.09 -6.70
N ALA A 59 13.74 -1.11 -6.62
CA ALA A 59 13.03 -0.59 -7.78
C ALA A 59 13.68 0.70 -8.29
N ALA A 60 14.93 0.92 -7.94
CA ALA A 60 15.63 2.20 -8.12
C ALA A 60 15.62 2.72 -9.55
N SER A 61 15.51 1.86 -10.52
CA SER A 61 15.41 2.29 -11.89
C SER A 61 14.15 3.11 -12.18
N ASN A 62 13.06 2.90 -11.42
CA ASN A 62 11.78 3.55 -11.69
C ASN A 62 10.92 3.82 -10.47
N LEU A 63 11.44 3.54 -9.28
CA LEU A 63 10.64 3.71 -8.09
C LEU A 63 10.54 5.18 -7.71
N VAL A 64 9.35 5.65 -7.65
CA VAL A 64 9.03 7.03 -7.30
C VAL A 64 8.55 7.14 -5.86
N LEU A 65 8.36 6.02 -5.17
CA LEU A 65 7.95 6.04 -3.78
C LEU A 65 9.12 6.42 -2.89
N ASN A 66 8.97 7.50 -2.17
CA ASN A 66 9.95 7.92 -1.16
C ASN A 66 9.39 7.65 0.24
N GLY A 67 10.20 7.84 1.27
CA GLY A 67 9.85 7.51 2.63
C GLY A 67 8.76 8.35 3.28
N ASP A 68 8.19 9.32 2.58
CA ASP A 68 7.22 10.24 3.18
C ASP A 68 5.78 9.74 3.12
N TYR A 69 5.51 8.68 2.37
CA TYR A 69 4.16 8.16 2.26
C TYR A 69 3.72 7.40 3.51
N LYS A 70 2.44 7.44 3.80
CA LYS A 70 1.83 6.78 4.97
C LYS A 70 0.99 5.57 4.58
N GLY A 71 0.67 5.44 3.32
CA GLY A 71 -0.13 4.34 2.80
C GLY A 71 -0.02 4.27 1.30
N LEU A 72 -0.76 3.32 0.75
CA LEU A 72 -0.81 3.06 -0.68
C LEU A 72 -2.25 2.90 -1.12
N LEU A 73 -2.62 3.58 -2.20
CA LEU A 73 -3.80 3.23 -2.97
C LEU A 73 -3.37 2.15 -3.96
N VAL A 74 -4.02 1.02 -3.89
CA VAL A 74 -3.65 -0.18 -4.67
C VAL A 74 -4.73 -0.47 -5.69
N ASN A 75 -4.33 -0.76 -6.92
CA ASN A 75 -5.19 -1.42 -7.90
C ASN A 75 -4.58 -2.76 -8.29
N GLU A 76 -5.21 -3.85 -7.88
CA GLU A 76 -4.84 -5.18 -8.33
C GLU A 76 -5.52 -5.46 -9.66
N THR A 77 -4.71 -5.72 -10.68
CA THR A 77 -5.19 -6.06 -12.02
C THR A 77 -4.74 -7.47 -12.40
N GLU A 78 -5.14 -7.93 -13.57
CA GLU A 78 -4.67 -9.21 -14.12
C GLU A 78 -3.17 -9.24 -14.41
N LYS A 79 -2.52 -8.07 -14.43
CA LYS A 79 -1.08 -7.94 -14.75
C LYS A 79 -0.20 -7.78 -13.53
N GLY A 80 -0.75 -7.31 -12.42
CA GLY A 80 0.01 -7.03 -11.22
C GLY A 80 -0.63 -5.97 -10.33
N LEU A 81 0.19 -5.36 -9.48
CA LEU A 81 -0.23 -4.35 -8.53
C LEU A 81 0.22 -2.96 -8.97
N HIS A 82 -0.72 -2.06 -9.10
CA HIS A 82 -0.46 -0.63 -9.32
C HIS A 82 -0.58 0.08 -7.97
N LEU A 83 0.46 0.80 -7.58
CA LEU A 83 0.58 1.41 -6.26
C LEU A 83 0.77 2.92 -6.41
N VAL A 84 -0.06 3.69 -5.73
CA VAL A 84 0.04 5.14 -5.66
C VAL A 84 0.25 5.54 -4.21
N ALA A 85 1.25 6.37 -3.94
CA ALA A 85 1.55 6.81 -2.59
C ALA A 85 0.43 7.69 -2.03
N LEU A 86 0.09 7.46 -0.77
CA LEU A 86 -0.79 8.30 0.02
C LEU A 86 0.05 9.03 1.05
N GLN A 87 0.07 10.34 0.98
CA GLN A 87 0.83 11.19 1.89
C GLN A 87 -0.09 11.91 2.87
N GLY A 88 0.39 12.09 4.10
CA GLY A 88 -0.35 12.79 5.13
C GLY A 88 -0.28 14.29 4.98
N LYS A 89 -1.39 14.96 5.26
CA LYS A 89 -1.43 16.41 5.45
C LYS A 89 -1.00 16.74 6.87
N GLY A 90 0.09 17.47 7.03
CA GLY A 90 0.56 17.92 8.33
C GLY A 90 1.30 16.86 9.15
N GLY A 91 2.22 17.31 9.98
CA GLY A 91 3.04 16.43 10.79
C GLY A 91 2.27 15.82 11.97
N GLY A 92 2.31 14.52 12.07
CA GLY A 92 1.78 13.79 13.20
C GLY A 92 1.76 12.31 12.89
N LEU A 93 2.59 11.58 13.60
CA LEU A 93 2.79 10.15 13.38
C LEU A 93 1.71 9.26 14.02
N THR A 94 0.76 9.84 14.76
CA THR A 94 0.05 9.04 15.76
C THR A 94 -1.25 8.42 15.30
N GLN A 95 -1.87 8.89 14.23
CA GLN A 95 -3.05 8.23 13.67
C GLN A 95 -3.17 8.51 12.18
N ILE A 96 -3.03 7.46 11.40
CA ILE A 96 -3.31 7.53 9.97
C ILE A 96 -4.82 7.48 9.79
N LYS A 97 -5.41 8.61 9.43
CA LYS A 97 -6.83 8.69 9.08
C LYS A 97 -6.95 8.98 7.60
N PRO A 98 -7.84 8.30 6.86
CA PRO A 98 -8.01 8.56 5.44
C PRO A 98 -8.28 10.03 5.10
N ASP A 99 -8.99 10.74 5.98
CA ASP A 99 -9.31 12.16 5.80
C ASP A 99 -8.08 13.06 5.76
N ARG A 100 -6.97 12.60 6.29
CA ARG A 100 -5.70 13.33 6.34
C ARG A 100 -4.70 12.89 5.29
N LEU A 101 -5.13 12.04 4.38
CA LEU A 101 -4.27 11.54 3.31
C LEU A 101 -4.68 12.13 1.98
N GLU A 102 -3.69 12.31 1.11
CA GLU A 102 -3.87 12.68 -0.28
C GLU A 102 -3.13 11.69 -1.17
N ALA A 103 -3.75 11.35 -2.29
CA ALA A 103 -3.10 10.54 -3.30
C ALA A 103 -2.09 11.38 -4.08
N HIS A 104 -0.91 10.82 -4.31
CA HIS A 104 0.16 11.45 -5.07
C HIS A 104 0.48 10.60 -6.30
N PRO A 105 -0.24 10.79 -7.42
CA PRO A 105 -0.04 9.99 -8.63
C PRO A 105 1.36 10.09 -9.22
N GLU A 106 2.08 11.18 -8.93
CA GLU A 106 3.47 11.33 -9.33
C GLU A 106 4.39 10.32 -8.61
N GLN A 107 3.92 9.73 -7.52
CA GLN A 107 4.60 8.64 -6.82
C GLN A 107 3.84 7.33 -7.07
N TYR A 108 4.11 6.77 -8.20
CA TYR A 108 3.46 5.58 -8.72
C TYR A 108 4.47 4.47 -8.97
N LEU A 109 4.11 3.25 -8.62
CA LEU A 109 4.90 2.05 -8.87
C LEU A 109 4.00 0.96 -9.42
N PHE A 110 4.42 0.33 -10.50
CA PHE A 110 3.80 -0.90 -10.99
C PHE A 110 4.70 -2.10 -10.69
N LEU A 111 4.13 -3.09 -10.03
CA LEU A 111 4.75 -4.38 -9.80
C LEU A 111 4.00 -5.43 -10.60
N ASP A 112 4.57 -5.89 -11.71
CA ASP A 112 3.96 -7.01 -12.42
C ASP A 112 4.14 -8.31 -11.65
N TYR A 113 3.31 -9.31 -11.93
CA TYR A 113 3.38 -10.58 -11.20
C TYR A 113 4.69 -11.34 -11.40
N GLY A 114 5.42 -11.07 -12.48
CA GLY A 114 6.74 -11.62 -12.70
C GLY A 114 7.80 -11.09 -11.72
N GLN A 115 7.59 -9.88 -11.20
CA GLN A 115 8.48 -9.25 -10.21
C GLN A 115 8.11 -9.60 -8.77
N ILE A 116 6.86 -10.01 -8.53
CA ILE A 116 6.37 -10.33 -7.19
C ILE A 116 6.74 -11.78 -6.88
N LYS A 117 7.51 -11.97 -5.81
CA LYS A 117 7.88 -13.31 -5.33
C LYS A 117 6.83 -13.91 -4.44
N GLU A 118 6.25 -13.10 -3.57
CA GLU A 118 5.26 -13.57 -2.61
C GLU A 118 4.37 -12.42 -2.14
N ILE A 119 3.10 -12.73 -2.00
CA ILE A 119 2.15 -11.89 -1.26
C ILE A 119 1.63 -12.74 -0.11
N GLU A 120 1.83 -12.25 1.11
CA GLU A 120 1.38 -12.93 2.31
C GLU A 120 0.39 -12.06 3.05
N VAL A 121 -0.75 -12.64 3.42
CA VAL A 121 -1.78 -11.97 4.21
C VAL A 121 -2.01 -12.76 5.49
N LYS A 122 -1.91 -12.09 6.64
CA LYS A 122 -2.13 -12.70 7.97
C LYS A 122 -2.96 -11.78 8.85
N ASN A 123 -3.69 -12.36 9.79
CA ASN A 123 -4.36 -11.56 10.82
C ASN A 123 -3.33 -10.74 11.61
N TYR A 124 -3.66 -9.50 11.88
CA TYR A 124 -2.82 -8.63 12.72
C TYR A 124 -2.69 -9.19 14.14
N SER A 125 -3.83 -9.62 14.71
CA SER A 125 -3.86 -10.25 16.04
C SER A 125 -5.06 -11.17 16.16
N PHE A 126 -5.08 -11.99 17.21
CA PHE A 126 -6.24 -12.83 17.51
C PHE A 126 -7.50 -12.03 17.80
N ILE A 127 -7.35 -10.82 18.30
CA ILE A 127 -8.47 -9.97 18.73
C ILE A 127 -8.95 -9.09 17.58
N GLN A 128 -8.04 -8.53 16.79
CA GLN A 128 -8.36 -7.62 15.70
C GLN A 128 -8.33 -8.35 14.35
N LYS A 129 -9.34 -9.17 14.11
CA LYS A 129 -9.43 -9.93 12.87
C LYS A 129 -9.74 -9.07 11.63
N LYS A 130 -10.19 -7.84 11.83
CA LYS A 130 -10.49 -6.92 10.72
C LYS A 130 -9.24 -6.28 10.14
N VAL A 131 -8.16 -6.25 10.88
CA VAL A 131 -6.88 -5.74 10.43
C VAL A 131 -6.02 -6.90 9.97
N GLN A 132 -5.49 -6.80 8.76
CA GLN A 132 -4.64 -7.81 8.16
C GLN A 132 -3.24 -7.23 7.93
N LYS A 133 -2.22 -8.02 8.19
CA LYS A 133 -0.86 -7.73 7.76
C LYS A 133 -0.69 -8.21 6.33
N VAL A 134 -0.18 -7.34 5.49
CA VAL A 134 0.13 -7.67 4.10
C VAL A 134 1.62 -7.48 3.88
N ARG A 135 2.30 -8.54 3.48
CA ARG A 135 3.70 -8.48 3.10
C ARG A 135 3.83 -8.80 1.63
N ILE A 136 4.47 -7.92 0.90
CA ILE A 136 4.76 -8.12 -0.51
C ILE A 136 6.27 -8.20 -0.68
N SER A 137 6.75 -9.33 -1.19
CA SER A 137 8.16 -9.55 -1.51
C SER A 137 8.33 -9.49 -3.03
N TYR A 138 9.25 -8.67 -3.51
CA TYR A 138 9.46 -8.46 -4.94
C TYR A 138 10.92 -8.14 -5.26
N GLY A 139 11.29 -8.26 -6.53
CA GLY A 139 12.67 -8.08 -6.94
C GLY A 139 13.60 -9.06 -6.23
N ASP A 140 14.85 -8.67 -6.00
CA ASP A 140 15.83 -9.56 -5.35
C ASP A 140 15.66 -9.62 -3.83
N LYS A 141 15.44 -8.48 -3.18
CA LYS A 141 15.41 -8.40 -1.71
C LYS A 141 14.37 -7.43 -1.17
N ALA A 142 13.56 -6.83 -2.01
CA ALA A 142 12.60 -5.83 -1.55
C ALA A 142 11.39 -6.45 -0.88
N LYS A 143 10.94 -5.82 0.20
CA LYS A 143 9.73 -6.21 0.93
C LYS A 143 8.96 -4.97 1.34
N MET A 144 7.65 -5.02 1.20
CA MET A 144 6.73 -4.04 1.78
C MET A 144 5.98 -4.67 2.94
N PHE A 145 5.91 -3.94 4.05
CA PHE A 145 5.15 -4.33 5.23
C PHE A 145 3.98 -3.37 5.40
N LEU A 146 2.78 -3.88 5.21
CA LEU A 146 1.58 -3.08 5.12
C LEU A 146 0.49 -3.62 6.04
N LEU A 147 -0.44 -2.75 6.40
CA LEU A 147 -1.65 -3.10 7.15
C LEU A 147 -2.86 -2.69 6.33
N GLY A 148 -3.81 -3.59 6.24
CA GLY A 148 -5.11 -3.29 5.66
C GLY A 148 -6.21 -3.50 6.68
N ASN A 149 -7.18 -2.59 6.72
CA ASN A 149 -8.37 -2.74 7.54
C ASN A 149 -9.54 -3.01 6.60
N VAL A 150 -10.23 -4.12 6.84
CA VAL A 150 -11.43 -4.45 6.07
C VAL A 150 -12.53 -3.40 6.28
N ASN A 151 -12.60 -2.81 7.45
CA ASN A 151 -13.60 -1.80 7.79
C ASN A 151 -12.98 -0.40 7.84
N GLU A 152 -12.93 0.28 6.71
CA GLU A 152 -12.58 1.69 6.65
C GLU A 152 -13.86 2.52 6.52
N ALA A 153 -14.22 3.24 7.57
CA ALA A 153 -15.49 3.96 7.65
C ALA A 153 -15.68 5.00 6.53
N ASN A 154 -14.58 5.58 6.06
CA ASN A 154 -14.62 6.67 5.08
C ASN A 154 -14.25 6.23 3.66
N ILE A 155 -14.10 4.93 3.45
CA ILE A 155 -13.76 4.36 2.13
C ILE A 155 -14.74 3.22 1.84
N PRO A 156 -15.89 3.52 1.21
CA PRO A 156 -16.98 2.54 1.06
C PRO A 156 -16.61 1.28 0.27
N TYR A 157 -15.68 1.39 -0.66
CA TYR A 157 -15.26 0.26 -1.48
C TYR A 157 -14.24 -0.67 -0.79
N GLN A 158 -13.67 -0.25 0.33
CA GLN A 158 -12.59 -0.98 1.01
C GLN A 158 -13.01 -2.38 1.46
N ALA A 159 -14.14 -2.48 2.13
CA ALA A 159 -14.57 -3.73 2.75
C ALA A 159 -14.64 -4.88 1.75
N GLU A 160 -15.34 -4.68 0.66
CA GLU A 160 -15.49 -5.71 -0.37
C GLU A 160 -14.17 -5.99 -1.10
N ASN A 161 -13.50 -4.94 -1.54
CA ASN A 161 -12.32 -5.07 -2.40
C ASN A 161 -11.12 -5.63 -1.65
N PHE A 162 -10.90 -5.16 -0.43
CA PHE A 162 -9.82 -5.70 0.39
C PHE A 162 -10.11 -7.13 0.85
N ALA A 163 -11.37 -7.47 1.11
CA ALA A 163 -11.73 -8.85 1.44
C ALA A 163 -11.45 -9.80 0.26
N LYS A 164 -11.71 -9.39 -0.96
CA LYS A 164 -11.35 -10.19 -2.15
C LYS A 164 -9.86 -10.44 -2.24
N PHE A 165 -9.06 -9.42 -2.02
CA PHE A 165 -7.61 -9.54 -1.98
C PHE A 165 -7.14 -10.49 -0.88
N CYS A 166 -7.66 -10.33 0.33
CA CYS A 166 -7.33 -11.21 1.45
C CYS A 166 -7.67 -12.67 1.16
N ALA A 167 -8.84 -12.93 0.61
CA ALA A 167 -9.28 -14.29 0.29
C ALA A 167 -8.34 -14.98 -0.71
N LYS A 168 -7.76 -14.22 -1.61
CA LYS A 168 -6.83 -14.73 -2.62
C LYS A 168 -5.46 -15.11 -2.04
N TYR A 169 -4.98 -14.37 -1.07
CA TYR A 169 -3.60 -14.50 -0.56
C TYR A 169 -3.48 -14.96 0.89
N LYS A 170 -4.58 -15.09 1.60
CA LYS A 170 -4.58 -15.58 2.97
C LYS A 170 -4.32 -17.08 2.99
N LYS A 171 -3.31 -17.49 3.69
CA LYS A 171 -2.99 -18.92 3.90
C LYS A 171 -3.65 -19.45 5.14
#